data_b34f959e5f921df1910851c710d9c041
#
_entry.id   b34f959e5f921df1910851c710d9c041
#
_cell.length_a   1.000
_cell.length_b   1.000
_cell.length_c   1.000
_cell.angle_alpha   90.00
_cell.angle_beta   90.00
_cell.angle_gamma   90.00
#
_symmetry.space_group_name_H-M   'P 1'
#
loop_
_entity.id
_entity.type
_entity.pdbx_description
1 polymer ?
#
loop_
_entity_poly.entity_id
_entity_poly.type
_entity_poly.pdbx_seq_one_letter_code
_entity_poly.pdbx_strand_id
1 'polypeptide(L)'
;SYFFAVSGLAAMAVYGVYRWLKINEKPTFKKFCKDGTAFAFRLILAVIMACVLILPTLHCMLSGREAGNSHVDLKSFIPGVNLKFLLYYHYSMGLCLFTVLSIISAVFSKQRYRRFLGIVMMVIATCPIIVYMLNGTLYVDPKVLIPFLPLGMLLFGHTYFDIIRGKLKLKPLAVITLLVALAGVFWFKTTKKVEFYIILDFVVLMSSLFVYRRCKKEFILNIGMSLCL
;
A
#
# COMPACT_ATOMS: atom_id res chain seq x y z
N SER A 1 14.61 -6.05 11.84
CA SER A 1 13.60 -6.79 12.60
C SER A 1 13.00 -7.87 11.71
N TYR A 2 12.80 -9.06 12.26
CA TYR A 2 12.25 -10.24 11.57
C TYR A 2 10.93 -9.93 10.84
N PHE A 3 10.03 -9.17 11.47
CA PHE A 3 8.75 -8.77 10.89
C PHE A 3 8.88 -7.99 9.59
N PHE A 4 9.84 -7.08 9.51
CA PHE A 4 10.10 -6.35 8.27
C PHE A 4 10.69 -7.23 7.17
N ALA A 5 11.44 -8.28 7.53
CA ALA A 5 11.94 -9.23 6.54
C ALA A 5 10.80 -10.02 5.91
N VAL A 6 9.88 -10.57 6.71
CA VAL A 6 8.72 -11.33 6.21
C VAL A 6 7.82 -10.45 5.35
N SER A 7 7.47 -9.26 5.82
CA SER A 7 6.63 -8.35 5.05
C SER A 7 7.34 -7.79 3.81
N GLY A 8 8.67 -7.60 3.88
CA GLY A 8 9.48 -7.24 2.71
C GLY A 8 9.47 -8.32 1.64
N LEU A 9 9.63 -9.59 2.03
CA LEU A 9 9.51 -10.72 1.11
C LEU A 9 8.12 -10.81 0.48
N ALA A 10 7.07 -10.60 1.28
CA ALA A 10 5.70 -10.56 0.77
C ALA A 10 5.49 -9.41 -0.23
N ALA A 11 6.00 -8.21 0.07
CA ALA A 11 5.94 -7.07 -0.84
C ALA A 11 6.71 -7.34 -2.15
N MET A 12 7.89 -7.99 -2.07
CA MET A 12 8.65 -8.41 -3.25
C MET A 12 7.90 -9.45 -4.07
N ALA A 13 7.23 -10.41 -3.45
CA ALA A 13 6.40 -11.40 -4.15
C ALA A 13 5.24 -10.72 -4.88
N VAL A 14 4.54 -9.79 -4.25
CA VAL A 14 3.47 -8.99 -4.88
C VAL A 14 4.01 -8.19 -6.07
N TYR A 15 5.17 -7.54 -5.91
CA TYR A 15 5.83 -6.84 -7.01
C TYR A 15 6.23 -7.79 -8.15
N GLY A 16 6.73 -8.98 -7.83
CA GLY A 16 7.07 -10.01 -8.81
C GLY A 16 5.87 -10.40 -9.68
N VAL A 17 4.72 -10.67 -9.06
CA VAL A 17 3.46 -10.96 -9.77
C VAL A 17 3.00 -9.77 -10.61
N TYR A 18 3.04 -8.55 -10.04
CA TYR A 18 2.73 -7.33 -10.78
C TYR A 18 3.62 -7.19 -12.04
N ARG A 19 4.92 -7.37 -11.89
CA ARG A 19 5.88 -7.26 -12.99
C ARG A 19 5.65 -8.35 -14.04
N TRP A 20 5.38 -9.57 -13.60
CA TRP A 20 5.06 -10.68 -14.48
C TRP A 20 3.79 -10.42 -15.31
N LEU A 21 2.72 -9.93 -14.67
CA LEU A 21 1.47 -9.55 -15.35
C LEU A 21 1.67 -8.40 -16.36
N LYS A 22 2.61 -7.48 -16.08
CA LYS A 22 2.93 -6.35 -16.95
C LYS A 22 3.67 -6.80 -18.21
N ILE A 23 4.56 -7.79 -18.11
CA ILE A 23 5.39 -8.28 -19.21
C ILE A 23 4.63 -9.27 -20.09
N ASN A 24 3.75 -10.08 -19.49
CA ASN A 24 3.03 -11.13 -20.22
C ASN A 24 1.64 -10.64 -20.64
N GLU A 25 1.47 -10.38 -21.95
CA GLU A 25 0.18 -9.96 -22.51
C GLU A 25 -0.90 -11.05 -22.40
N LYS A 26 -0.50 -12.33 -22.58
CA LYS A 26 -1.38 -13.51 -22.44
C LYS A 26 -0.91 -14.38 -21.27
N PRO A 27 -1.29 -14.04 -20.04
CA PRO A 27 -0.89 -14.83 -18.88
C PRO A 27 -1.59 -16.19 -18.91
N THR A 28 -0.81 -17.26 -18.97
CA THR A 28 -1.28 -18.64 -18.85
C THR A 28 -0.82 -19.20 -17.52
N PHE A 29 -1.68 -19.95 -16.83
CA PHE A 29 -1.36 -20.52 -15.52
C PHE A 29 -0.09 -21.40 -15.56
N LYS A 30 0.08 -22.22 -16.61
CA LYS A 30 1.29 -23.05 -16.82
C LYS A 30 2.57 -22.20 -16.89
N LYS A 31 2.52 -21.06 -17.61
CA LYS A 31 3.65 -20.12 -17.69
C LYS A 31 3.91 -19.44 -16.34
N PHE A 32 2.85 -19.07 -15.63
CA PHE A 32 2.96 -18.49 -14.28
C PHE A 32 3.66 -19.46 -13.32
N CYS A 33 3.27 -20.74 -13.31
CA CYS A 33 3.93 -21.72 -12.45
C CYS A 33 5.41 -21.91 -12.84
N LYS A 34 5.74 -21.99 -14.12
CA LYS A 34 7.13 -22.14 -14.58
C LYS A 34 8.00 -20.94 -14.19
N ASP A 35 7.53 -19.73 -14.47
CA ASP A 35 8.29 -18.50 -14.15
C ASP A 35 8.31 -18.25 -12.64
N GLY A 36 7.21 -18.58 -11.94
CA GLY A 36 7.07 -18.48 -10.50
C GLY A 36 7.99 -19.44 -9.74
N THR A 37 8.15 -20.68 -10.19
CA THR A 37 9.09 -21.63 -9.57
C THR A 37 10.54 -21.16 -9.72
N ALA A 38 10.92 -20.62 -10.88
CA ALA A 38 12.25 -20.06 -11.08
C ALA A 38 12.51 -18.84 -10.17
N PHE A 39 11.49 -17.99 -9.96
CA PHE A 39 11.57 -16.87 -9.03
C PHE A 39 11.63 -17.34 -7.57
N ALA A 40 10.77 -18.28 -7.18
CA ALA A 40 10.73 -18.84 -5.84
C ALA A 40 12.06 -19.52 -5.47
N PHE A 41 12.67 -20.26 -6.41
CA PHE A 41 13.97 -20.89 -6.20
C PHE A 41 15.05 -19.86 -5.87
N ARG A 42 15.12 -18.76 -6.63
CA ARG A 42 16.09 -17.66 -6.37
C ARG A 42 15.83 -16.99 -5.01
N LEU A 43 14.57 -16.82 -4.65
CA LEU A 43 14.18 -16.25 -3.37
C LEU A 43 14.58 -17.16 -2.21
N ILE A 44 14.32 -18.46 -2.32
CA ILE A 44 14.72 -19.47 -1.32
C ILE A 44 16.25 -19.46 -1.17
N LEU A 45 16.99 -19.42 -2.27
CA LEU A 45 18.45 -19.36 -2.22
C LEU A 45 18.94 -18.10 -1.47
N ALA A 46 18.33 -16.93 -1.74
CA ALA A 46 18.66 -15.70 -1.02
C ALA A 46 18.34 -15.79 0.47
N VAL A 47 17.20 -16.42 0.84
CA VAL A 47 16.84 -16.66 2.24
C VAL A 47 17.83 -17.62 2.92
N ILE A 48 18.23 -18.71 2.25
CA ILE A 48 19.24 -19.64 2.77
C ILE A 48 20.58 -18.92 3.02
N MET A 49 21.02 -18.06 2.11
CA MET A 49 22.23 -17.25 2.32
C MET A 49 22.10 -16.30 3.52
N ALA A 50 20.90 -15.75 3.75
CA ALA A 50 20.62 -14.89 4.89
C ALA A 50 20.39 -15.64 6.21
N CYS A 51 20.24 -16.97 6.19
CA CYS A 51 19.98 -17.79 7.39
C CYS A 51 21.09 -17.70 8.44
N VAL A 52 22.32 -17.41 8.05
CA VAL A 52 23.44 -17.17 8.98
C VAL A 52 23.10 -16.05 9.98
N LEU A 53 22.36 -15.02 9.55
CA LEU A 53 21.93 -13.92 10.41
C LEU A 53 20.50 -14.13 10.97
N ILE A 54 19.64 -14.80 10.23
CA ILE A 54 18.23 -14.98 10.59
C ILE A 54 18.09 -16.02 11.72
N LEU A 55 18.81 -17.15 11.65
CA LEU A 55 18.67 -18.23 12.61
C LEU A 55 19.05 -17.84 14.06
N PRO A 56 20.20 -17.19 14.34
CA PRO A 56 20.49 -16.72 15.68
C PRO A 56 19.45 -15.73 16.21
N THR A 57 18.99 -14.82 15.34
CA THR A 57 17.97 -13.84 15.70
C THR A 57 16.64 -14.52 16.03
N LEU A 58 16.24 -15.51 15.23
CA LEU A 58 15.02 -16.28 15.46
C LEU A 58 15.13 -17.08 16.77
N HIS A 59 16.26 -17.72 17.03
CA HIS A 59 16.51 -18.45 18.26
C HIS A 59 16.41 -17.52 19.50
N CYS A 60 17.06 -16.36 19.48
CA CYS A 60 16.94 -15.37 20.54
C CYS A 60 15.49 -14.88 20.74
N MET A 61 14.72 -14.74 19.68
CA MET A 61 13.33 -14.32 19.77
C MET A 61 12.43 -15.41 20.36
N LEU A 62 12.69 -16.68 20.05
CA LEU A 62 11.91 -17.81 20.56
C LEU A 62 12.26 -18.13 22.02
N SER A 63 13.53 -18.00 22.41
CA SER A 63 13.98 -18.28 23.76
C SER A 63 13.78 -17.13 24.75
N GLY A 64 13.72 -15.88 24.28
CA GLY A 64 13.60 -14.69 25.13
C GLY A 64 12.19 -14.12 25.27
N ARG A 65 11.22 -14.63 24.54
CA ARG A 65 9.81 -14.23 24.66
C ARG A 65 9.06 -15.27 25.49
N GLU A 66 8.89 -14.99 26.77
CA GLU A 66 7.72 -15.50 27.47
C GLU A 66 6.50 -15.10 26.62
N ALA A 67 5.71 -16.08 26.23
CA ALA A 67 4.45 -15.84 25.54
C ALA A 67 3.57 -15.00 26.46
N GLY A 68 3.75 -13.70 26.43
CA GLY A 68 2.81 -12.80 27.06
C GLY A 68 1.45 -13.18 26.48
N ASN A 69 0.49 -13.48 27.36
CA ASN A 69 -0.89 -13.80 27.03
C ASN A 69 -1.54 -12.62 26.29
N SER A 70 -1.09 -12.34 25.07
CA SER A 70 -1.79 -11.44 24.17
C SER A 70 -2.99 -12.22 23.63
N HIS A 71 -4.06 -12.27 24.41
CA HIS A 71 -5.37 -12.65 23.90
C HIS A 71 -5.72 -11.63 22.81
N VAL A 72 -5.50 -12.04 21.56
CA VAL A 72 -5.96 -11.22 20.43
C VAL A 72 -7.48 -11.31 20.44
N ASP A 73 -8.14 -10.22 20.79
CA ASP A 73 -9.60 -10.15 20.80
C ASP A 73 -10.10 -10.44 19.37
N LEU A 74 -11.06 -11.38 19.25
CA LEU A 74 -11.69 -11.72 17.97
C LEU A 74 -12.25 -10.50 17.23
N LYS A 75 -12.62 -9.46 17.96
CA LYS A 75 -13.04 -8.16 17.38
C LYS A 75 -11.94 -7.49 16.56
N SER A 76 -10.68 -7.77 16.84
CA SER A 76 -9.53 -7.23 16.09
C SER A 76 -9.44 -7.78 14.67
N PHE A 77 -10.13 -8.88 14.35
CA PHE A 77 -10.17 -9.50 13.02
C PHE A 77 -11.31 -9.03 12.14
N ILE A 78 -12.21 -8.17 12.64
CA ILE A 78 -13.28 -7.62 11.81
C ILE A 78 -12.66 -6.75 10.72
N PRO A 79 -12.88 -7.08 9.43
CA PRO A 79 -12.39 -6.25 8.34
C PRO A 79 -12.98 -4.84 8.48
N GLY A 80 -12.11 -3.85 8.53
CA GLY A 80 -12.52 -2.47 8.61
C GLY A 80 -11.49 -1.56 7.95
N VAL A 81 -11.94 -0.52 7.26
CA VAL A 81 -11.05 0.53 6.78
C VAL A 81 -10.66 1.40 7.95
N ASN A 82 -9.55 1.09 8.58
CA ASN A 82 -9.02 1.92 9.63
C ASN A 82 -8.12 3.02 9.04
N LEU A 83 -8.74 4.06 8.50
CA LEU A 83 -8.01 5.19 7.89
C LEU A 83 -7.03 5.87 8.85
N LYS A 84 -7.26 5.77 10.16
CA LYS A 84 -6.32 6.25 11.17
C LYS A 84 -4.94 5.63 11.02
N PHE A 85 -4.87 4.33 10.66
CA PHE A 85 -3.60 3.64 10.44
C PHE A 85 -3.12 3.71 8.99
N LEU A 86 -3.97 4.09 8.05
CA LEU A 86 -3.64 4.17 6.63
C LEU A 86 -3.09 5.54 6.25
N LEU A 87 -3.73 6.63 6.72
CA LEU A 87 -3.40 8.01 6.39
C LEU A 87 -2.50 8.63 7.48
N TYR A 88 -1.37 9.18 7.08
CA TYR A 88 -0.44 9.97 7.91
C TYR A 88 -0.01 9.31 9.22
N TYR A 89 -0.17 8.00 9.35
CA TYR A 89 0.25 7.29 10.54
C TYR A 89 1.68 6.81 10.41
N HIS A 90 2.58 7.34 11.25
CA HIS A 90 4.02 7.11 11.19
C HIS A 90 4.47 5.67 11.47
N TYR A 91 3.62 4.86 12.10
CA TYR A 91 3.86 3.42 12.32
C TYR A 91 3.11 2.51 11.33
N SER A 92 2.73 3.02 10.16
CA SER A 92 2.10 2.24 9.11
C SER A 92 2.62 2.67 7.74
N MET A 93 1.85 2.45 6.68
CA MET A 93 2.19 2.95 5.34
C MET A 93 2.22 4.49 5.26
N GLY A 94 1.52 5.19 6.16
CA GLY A 94 1.52 6.66 6.20
C GLY A 94 1.14 7.30 4.87
N LEU A 95 0.17 6.72 4.16
CA LEU A 95 -0.17 7.15 2.81
C LEU A 95 -0.80 8.55 2.84
N CYS A 96 -0.46 9.36 1.84
CA CYS A 96 -1.17 10.61 1.56
C CYS A 96 -2.51 10.34 0.87
N LEU A 97 -3.39 11.32 0.87
CA LEU A 97 -4.72 11.23 0.26
C LEU A 97 -4.66 10.82 -1.22
N PHE A 98 -3.69 11.36 -1.97
CA PHE A 98 -3.53 11.02 -3.39
C PHE A 98 -3.08 9.57 -3.63
N THR A 99 -2.29 8.99 -2.73
CA THR A 99 -1.90 7.57 -2.84
C THR A 99 -3.09 6.66 -2.61
N VAL A 100 -3.95 6.95 -1.62
CA VAL A 100 -5.19 6.20 -1.39
C VAL A 100 -6.11 6.29 -2.62
N LEU A 101 -6.26 7.49 -3.18
CA LEU A 101 -6.98 7.71 -4.41
C LEU A 101 -6.41 6.90 -5.58
N SER A 102 -5.07 6.80 -5.66
CA SER A 102 -4.38 6.02 -6.69
C SER A 102 -4.63 4.53 -6.54
N ILE A 103 -4.69 4.01 -5.31
CA ILE A 103 -5.06 2.61 -5.03
C ILE A 103 -6.51 2.36 -5.50
N ILE A 104 -7.45 3.23 -5.15
CA ILE A 104 -8.86 3.11 -5.57
C ILE A 104 -8.96 3.16 -7.11
N SER A 105 -8.30 4.14 -7.74
CA SER A 105 -8.28 4.27 -9.20
C SER A 105 -7.70 3.03 -9.90
N ALA A 106 -6.68 2.42 -9.31
CA ALA A 106 -6.05 1.22 -9.84
C ALA A 106 -6.99 0.00 -9.82
N VAL A 107 -7.83 -0.16 -8.81
CA VAL A 107 -8.84 -1.23 -8.72
C VAL A 107 -9.77 -1.20 -9.93
N PHE A 108 -10.16 -0.01 -10.39
CA PHE A 108 -11.02 0.18 -11.55
C PHE A 108 -10.27 0.25 -12.89
N SER A 109 -8.96 0.06 -12.88
CA SER A 109 -8.16 0.11 -14.10
C SER A 109 -8.49 -1.03 -15.06
N LYS A 110 -8.48 -0.74 -16.37
CA LYS A 110 -8.58 -1.76 -17.43
C LYS A 110 -7.32 -2.62 -17.53
N GLN A 111 -6.19 -2.15 -17.05
CA GLN A 111 -4.91 -2.85 -17.12
C GLN A 111 -4.82 -3.88 -15.99
N ARG A 112 -4.69 -5.17 -16.34
CA ARG A 112 -4.71 -6.31 -15.41
C ARG A 112 -3.70 -6.17 -14.29
N TYR A 113 -2.46 -5.77 -14.59
CA TYR A 113 -1.38 -5.63 -13.62
C TYR A 113 -1.64 -4.51 -12.61
N ARG A 114 -2.23 -3.37 -13.05
CA ARG A 114 -2.60 -2.28 -12.13
C ARG A 114 -3.77 -2.66 -11.24
N ARG A 115 -4.80 -3.30 -11.83
CA ARG A 115 -5.96 -3.78 -11.08
C ARG A 115 -5.55 -4.79 -10.02
N PHE A 116 -4.68 -5.75 -10.38
CA PHE A 116 -4.12 -6.71 -9.43
C PHE A 116 -3.45 -5.99 -8.26
N LEU A 117 -2.52 -5.06 -8.53
CA LEU A 117 -1.81 -4.33 -7.49
C LEU A 117 -2.77 -3.48 -6.64
N GLY A 118 -3.74 -2.80 -7.25
CA GLY A 118 -4.76 -2.02 -6.54
C GLY A 118 -5.60 -2.88 -5.60
N ILE A 119 -6.07 -4.05 -6.07
CA ILE A 119 -6.84 -4.99 -5.26
C ILE A 119 -6.00 -5.51 -4.09
N VAL A 120 -4.76 -5.95 -4.34
CA VAL A 120 -3.86 -6.45 -3.29
C VAL A 120 -3.60 -5.38 -2.24
N MET A 121 -3.30 -4.15 -2.64
CA MET A 121 -3.07 -3.03 -1.70
C MET A 121 -4.34 -2.70 -0.91
N MET A 122 -5.52 -2.74 -1.55
CA MET A 122 -6.79 -2.53 -0.86
C MET A 122 -7.04 -3.63 0.18
N VAL A 123 -6.83 -4.90 -0.17
CA VAL A 123 -7.03 -6.05 0.72
C VAL A 123 -6.06 -5.99 1.91
N ILE A 124 -4.77 -5.70 1.67
CA ILE A 124 -3.77 -5.55 2.73
C ILE A 124 -4.15 -4.39 3.68
N ALA A 125 -4.66 -3.29 3.15
CA ALA A 125 -5.06 -2.14 3.94
C ALA A 125 -6.33 -2.36 4.78
N THR A 126 -7.25 -3.23 4.31
CA THR A 126 -8.56 -3.42 4.95
C THR A 126 -8.67 -4.70 5.78
N CYS A 127 -7.76 -5.66 5.59
CA CYS A 127 -7.85 -7.00 6.17
C CYS A 127 -6.87 -7.19 7.34
N PRO A 128 -7.29 -7.06 8.61
CA PRO A 128 -6.42 -7.20 9.78
C PRO A 128 -5.79 -8.59 9.89
N ILE A 129 -6.44 -9.61 9.34
CA ILE A 129 -5.91 -10.99 9.33
C ILE A 129 -4.56 -11.05 8.61
N ILE A 130 -4.39 -10.32 7.50
CA ILE A 130 -3.13 -10.28 6.77
C ILE A 130 -2.05 -9.60 7.62
N VAL A 131 -2.39 -8.51 8.29
CA VAL A 131 -1.48 -7.82 9.22
C VAL A 131 -1.05 -8.75 10.34
N TYR A 132 -1.99 -9.50 10.91
CA TYR A 132 -1.72 -10.52 11.94
C TYR A 132 -0.79 -11.62 11.44
N MET A 133 -1.05 -12.18 10.25
CA MET A 133 -0.20 -13.22 9.65
C MET A 133 1.22 -12.69 9.35
N LEU A 134 1.34 -11.47 8.84
CA LEU A 134 2.63 -10.84 8.57
C LEU A 134 3.43 -10.52 9.86
N ASN A 135 2.73 -10.32 10.98
CA ASN A 135 3.32 -10.16 12.31
C ASN A 135 3.64 -11.50 13.01
N GLY A 136 3.64 -12.61 12.27
CA GLY A 136 3.95 -13.93 12.81
C GLY A 136 2.91 -14.43 13.83
N THR A 137 1.64 -14.05 13.65
CA THR A 137 0.50 -14.45 14.48
C THR A 137 0.58 -14.03 15.96
N LEU A 138 1.34 -12.97 16.25
CA LEU A 138 1.52 -12.50 17.62
C LEU A 138 0.57 -11.35 17.99
N TYR A 139 0.39 -10.38 17.10
CA TYR A 139 -0.43 -9.21 17.34
C TYR A 139 -0.83 -8.52 16.02
N VAL A 140 -1.82 -7.64 16.11
CA VAL A 140 -2.27 -6.82 14.97
C VAL A 140 -1.66 -5.43 15.11
N ASP A 141 -0.50 -5.18 14.47
CA ASP A 141 0.16 -3.87 14.44
C ASP A 141 0.48 -3.48 12.99
N PRO A 142 0.05 -2.31 12.52
CA PRO A 142 0.21 -1.89 11.15
C PRO A 142 1.65 -1.61 10.71
N LYS A 143 2.65 -1.61 11.61
CA LYS A 143 4.07 -1.41 11.27
C LYS A 143 4.56 -2.34 10.18
N VAL A 144 4.05 -3.56 10.15
CA VAL A 144 4.39 -4.58 9.16
C VAL A 144 4.02 -4.16 7.73
N LEU A 145 3.20 -3.14 7.56
CA LEU A 145 2.79 -2.62 6.25
C LEU A 145 3.79 -1.66 5.61
N ILE A 146 4.78 -1.16 6.36
CA ILE A 146 5.79 -0.20 5.86
C ILE A 146 6.48 -0.70 4.56
N PRO A 147 6.91 -1.99 4.43
CA PRO A 147 7.52 -2.50 3.22
C PRO A 147 6.63 -2.48 1.96
N PHE A 148 5.32 -2.29 2.12
CA PHE A 148 4.38 -2.15 0.99
C PHE A 148 4.28 -0.70 0.47
N LEU A 149 4.85 0.28 1.18
CA LEU A 149 4.84 1.68 0.78
C LEU A 149 5.35 1.90 -0.67
N PRO A 150 6.46 1.29 -1.13
CA PRO A 150 6.93 1.44 -2.51
C PRO A 150 5.89 1.00 -3.56
N LEU A 151 5.05 0.02 -3.24
CA LEU A 151 3.96 -0.43 -4.12
C LEU A 151 2.84 0.61 -4.21
N GLY A 152 2.54 1.28 -3.10
CA GLY A 152 1.63 2.42 -3.08
C GLY A 152 2.16 3.58 -3.93
N MET A 153 3.45 3.91 -3.79
CA MET A 153 4.12 4.94 -4.59
C MET A 153 4.19 4.59 -6.08
N LEU A 154 4.29 3.31 -6.42
CA LEU A 154 4.22 2.86 -7.81
C LEU A 154 2.82 3.15 -8.41
N LEU A 155 1.75 2.92 -7.66
CA LEU A 155 0.38 3.27 -8.08
C LEU A 155 0.18 4.79 -8.15
N PHE A 156 0.75 5.54 -7.22
CA PHE A 156 0.81 7.00 -7.27
C PHE A 156 1.40 7.47 -8.61
N GLY A 157 2.60 6.99 -8.97
CA GLY A 157 3.25 7.34 -10.23
C GLY A 157 2.41 6.99 -11.46
N HIS A 158 1.76 5.83 -11.46
CA HIS A 158 0.86 5.45 -12.57
C HIS A 158 -0.33 6.40 -12.72
N THR A 159 -0.96 6.77 -11.62
CA THR A 159 -2.11 7.69 -11.63
C THR A 159 -1.69 9.10 -12.06
N TYR A 160 -0.55 9.55 -11.56
CA TYR A 160 0.06 10.82 -11.93
C TYR A 160 0.31 10.91 -13.45
N PHE A 161 0.97 9.89 -14.04
CA PHE A 161 1.20 9.84 -15.49
C PHE A 161 -0.09 9.76 -16.30
N ASP A 162 -1.13 9.09 -15.78
CA ASP A 162 -2.43 9.05 -16.48
C ASP A 162 -3.15 10.39 -16.44
N ILE A 163 -2.96 11.20 -15.40
CA ILE A 163 -3.45 12.59 -15.35
C ILE A 163 -2.74 13.44 -16.40
N ILE A 164 -1.40 13.41 -16.43
CA ILE A 164 -0.61 14.18 -17.41
C ILE A 164 -0.98 13.80 -18.85
N ARG A 165 -1.14 12.51 -19.11
CA ARG A 165 -1.52 12.01 -20.44
C ARG A 165 -2.99 12.23 -20.80
N GLY A 166 -3.77 12.85 -19.92
CA GLY A 166 -5.20 13.10 -20.15
C GLY A 166 -6.08 11.83 -20.19
N LYS A 167 -5.56 10.69 -19.74
CA LYS A 167 -6.30 9.42 -19.73
C LYS A 167 -7.32 9.33 -18.61
N LEU A 168 -7.13 10.07 -17.53
CA LEU A 168 -8.02 10.11 -16.37
C LEU A 168 -8.92 11.33 -16.45
N LYS A 169 -10.23 11.11 -16.29
CA LYS A 169 -11.20 12.18 -16.18
C LYS A 169 -11.09 12.82 -14.79
N LEU A 170 -10.73 14.09 -14.73
CA LEU A 170 -10.51 14.81 -13.47
C LEU A 170 -11.78 14.97 -12.61
N LYS A 171 -12.96 15.05 -13.23
CA LYS A 171 -14.23 15.19 -12.50
C LYS A 171 -14.51 14.03 -11.54
N PRO A 172 -14.56 12.75 -12.00
CA PRO A 172 -14.78 11.63 -11.08
C PRO A 172 -13.64 11.48 -10.06
N LEU A 173 -12.40 11.81 -10.44
CA LEU A 173 -11.28 11.82 -9.53
C LEU A 173 -11.50 12.79 -8.36
N ALA A 174 -11.92 14.03 -8.65
CA ALA A 174 -12.23 15.04 -7.64
C ALA A 174 -13.36 14.61 -6.70
N VAL A 175 -14.42 13.98 -7.24
CA VAL A 175 -15.54 13.49 -6.43
C VAL A 175 -15.08 12.37 -5.49
N ILE A 176 -14.30 11.40 -5.98
CA ILE A 176 -13.77 10.31 -5.15
C ILE A 176 -12.84 10.87 -4.06
N THR A 177 -11.99 11.85 -4.40
CA THR A 177 -11.11 12.53 -3.44
C THR A 177 -11.91 13.20 -2.33
N LEU A 178 -12.98 13.91 -2.70
CA LEU A 178 -13.87 14.55 -1.74
C LEU A 178 -14.53 13.52 -0.81
N LEU A 179 -15.04 12.44 -1.37
CA LEU A 179 -15.68 11.37 -0.57
C LEU A 179 -14.69 10.71 0.40
N VAL A 180 -13.46 10.44 -0.04
CA VAL A 180 -12.41 9.86 0.82
C VAL A 180 -12.00 10.85 1.90
N ALA A 181 -11.86 12.13 1.59
CA ALA A 181 -11.53 13.16 2.57
C ALA A 181 -12.64 13.33 3.61
N LEU A 182 -13.90 13.39 3.18
CA LEU A 182 -15.06 13.47 4.08
C LEU A 182 -15.16 12.22 4.96
N ALA A 183 -14.99 11.02 4.40
CA ALA A 183 -14.95 9.79 5.18
C ALA A 183 -13.80 9.82 6.21
N GLY A 184 -12.63 10.34 5.83
CA GLY A 184 -11.49 10.50 6.73
C GLY A 184 -11.79 11.41 7.92
N VAL A 185 -12.44 12.54 7.69
CA VAL A 185 -12.74 13.51 8.73
C VAL A 185 -13.91 13.09 9.62
N PHE A 186 -15.01 12.61 9.01
CA PHE A 186 -16.26 12.37 9.76
C PHE A 186 -16.39 10.96 10.35
N TRP A 187 -15.88 9.94 9.66
CA TRP A 187 -16.12 8.55 10.07
C TRP A 187 -15.05 7.98 10.99
N PHE A 188 -13.80 8.44 10.89
CA PHE A 188 -12.67 7.74 11.50
C PHE A 188 -12.16 8.32 12.82
N LYS A 189 -12.86 9.28 13.44
CA LYS A 189 -12.48 9.90 14.74
C LYS A 189 -10.95 10.06 14.85
N THR A 190 -10.34 10.64 13.82
CA THR A 190 -8.90 10.87 13.77
C THR A 190 -8.50 11.93 14.79
N THR A 191 -7.22 12.00 15.12
CA THR A 191 -6.70 13.09 15.96
C THR A 191 -6.78 14.39 15.18
N LYS A 192 -7.01 15.53 15.88
CA LYS A 192 -7.09 16.87 15.23
C LYS A 192 -5.93 17.18 14.29
N LYS A 193 -4.73 16.65 14.57
CA LYS A 193 -3.58 16.78 13.68
C LYS A 193 -3.77 16.07 12.34
N VAL A 194 -4.29 14.85 12.35
CA VAL A 194 -4.53 14.06 11.12
C VAL A 194 -5.66 14.68 10.30
N GLU A 195 -6.70 15.19 10.94
CA GLU A 195 -7.78 15.93 10.27
C GLU A 195 -7.24 17.15 9.53
N PHE A 196 -6.37 17.92 10.17
CA PHE A 196 -5.70 19.07 9.56
C PHE A 196 -4.89 18.65 8.32
N TYR A 197 -4.10 17.56 8.39
CA TYR A 197 -3.33 17.08 7.24
C TYR A 197 -4.24 16.59 6.09
N ILE A 198 -5.34 15.92 6.38
CA ILE A 198 -6.31 15.50 5.35
C ILE A 198 -6.91 16.71 4.63
N ILE A 199 -7.29 17.75 5.38
CA ILE A 199 -7.86 18.97 4.80
C ILE A 199 -6.81 19.70 3.97
N LEU A 200 -5.60 19.85 4.50
CA LEU A 200 -4.49 20.49 3.80
C LEU A 200 -4.19 19.79 2.48
N ASP A 201 -4.03 18.47 2.52
CA ASP A 201 -3.76 17.62 1.36
C ASP A 201 -4.88 17.73 0.31
N PHE A 202 -6.13 17.73 0.78
CA PHE A 202 -7.27 17.90 -0.09
C PHE A 202 -7.25 19.27 -0.81
N VAL A 203 -6.99 20.34 -0.07
CA VAL A 203 -6.91 21.71 -0.64
C VAL A 203 -5.77 21.82 -1.64
N VAL A 204 -4.58 21.33 -1.29
CA VAL A 204 -3.40 21.35 -2.17
C VAL A 204 -3.64 20.51 -3.43
N LEU A 205 -4.21 19.33 -3.28
CA LEU A 205 -4.51 18.44 -4.41
C LEU A 205 -5.55 19.07 -5.35
N MET A 206 -6.65 19.58 -4.81
CA MET A 206 -7.73 20.17 -5.61
C MET A 206 -7.29 21.45 -6.32
N SER A 207 -6.54 22.32 -5.63
CA SER A 207 -5.99 23.53 -6.24
C SER A 207 -5.01 23.20 -7.37
N SER A 208 -4.12 22.23 -7.16
CA SER A 208 -3.15 21.77 -8.17
C SER A 208 -3.85 21.20 -9.41
N LEU A 209 -4.86 20.35 -9.22
CA LEU A 209 -5.64 19.79 -10.32
C LEU A 209 -6.44 20.85 -11.07
N PHE A 210 -7.00 21.83 -10.35
CA PHE A 210 -7.74 22.94 -10.95
C PHE A 210 -6.84 23.84 -11.80
N VAL A 211 -5.68 24.24 -11.27
CA VAL A 211 -4.72 25.08 -11.98
C VAL A 211 -4.12 24.32 -13.18
N TYR A 212 -3.76 23.02 -12.98
CA TYR A 212 -3.29 22.18 -14.09
C TYR A 212 -4.31 22.10 -15.23
N ARG A 213 -5.60 21.96 -14.90
CA ARG A 213 -6.66 21.92 -15.90
C ARG A 213 -6.73 23.22 -16.74
N ARG A 214 -6.45 24.38 -16.11
CA ARG A 214 -6.48 25.68 -16.80
C ARG A 214 -5.20 25.96 -17.61
N CYS A 215 -4.05 25.75 -16.97
CA CYS A 215 -2.77 26.18 -17.53
C CYS A 215 -2.04 25.07 -18.31
N LYS A 216 -2.41 23.79 -18.11
CA LYS A 216 -1.75 22.59 -18.66
C LYS A 216 -0.24 22.54 -18.40
N LYS A 217 0.25 23.28 -17.41
CA LYS A 217 1.68 23.29 -17.02
C LYS A 217 1.92 22.18 -16.02
N GLU A 218 2.69 21.17 -16.42
CA GLU A 218 3.08 20.01 -15.60
C GLU A 218 3.80 20.42 -14.32
N PHE A 219 4.57 21.51 -14.37
CA PHE A 219 5.31 22.04 -13.20
C PHE A 219 4.42 22.32 -12.00
N ILE A 220 3.21 22.86 -12.22
CA ILE A 220 2.26 23.18 -11.14
C ILE A 220 1.75 21.88 -10.47
N LEU A 221 1.47 20.87 -11.32
CA LEU A 221 1.05 19.57 -10.81
C LEU A 221 2.18 18.89 -10.01
N ASN A 222 3.43 19.03 -10.48
CA ASN A 222 4.60 18.50 -9.80
C ASN A 222 4.77 19.10 -8.40
N ILE A 223 4.67 20.43 -8.27
CA ILE A 223 4.75 21.11 -6.96
C ILE A 223 3.62 20.65 -6.05
N GLY A 224 2.38 20.65 -6.52
CA GLY A 224 1.25 20.23 -5.72
C GLY A 224 1.38 18.78 -5.22
N MET A 225 1.83 17.85 -6.09
CA MET A 225 2.04 16.46 -5.71
C MET A 225 3.21 16.27 -4.75
N SER A 226 4.27 17.09 -4.89
CA SER A 226 5.41 17.06 -3.95
C SER A 226 5.05 17.62 -2.58
N LEU A 227 4.08 18.51 -2.48
CA LEU A 227 3.59 19.03 -1.20
C LEU A 227 2.65 18.05 -0.49
N CYS A 228 2.04 17.11 -1.24
CA CYS A 228 1.19 16.05 -0.69
C CYS A 228 1.98 14.79 -0.23
N LEU A 229 3.27 14.72 -0.53
CA LEU A 229 4.17 13.62 -0.11
C LEU A 229 4.91 13.98 1.16
#